data_89e5ace9f08627a5425764a9214dc2aa
#
_entry.id   89e5ace9f08627a5425764a9214dc2aa
#
_cell.length_a   1.000
_cell.length_b   1.000
_cell.length_c   1.000
_cell.angle_alpha   90.00
_cell.angle_beta   90.00
_cell.angle_gamma   90.00
#
_symmetry.space_group_name_H-M   'P 1'
#
loop_
_entity.id
_entity.type
_entity.pdbx_description
1 polymer ?
#
loop_
_entity_poly.entity_id
_entity_poly.type
_entity_poly.pdbx_seq_one_letter_code
_entity_poly.pdbx_strand_id
1 'polypeptide(L)'
;MLIKDIHAREILDSRGNPTIEVDMTLDNGISATASVPSGASTGSREALELRDKDPNRYEGKGVLSAVDNVNNIIKPALLGKKADQLSVDNFLIELDGTENKSKLGANAILGVSLACLKCLAKSNNKELYEYVSNKSVSMPIPMINIINGGAHAVNNIDIQEFMIMPVMKSIKERVRAASEIFHALKKLLSANGCAEIAGAAHGAQADTSICPTMTPQ
;
A
#
# COMPACT_ATOMS: atom_id res chain seq x y z
N MET A 1 -3.76 23.55 15.56
CA MET A 1 -2.41 22.96 15.50
C MET A 1 -1.83 23.31 14.15
N LEU A 2 -0.58 23.73 14.12
CA LEU A 2 0.12 24.10 12.90
C LEU A 2 1.15 23.02 12.55
N ILE A 3 1.42 22.86 11.26
CA ILE A 3 2.47 21.96 10.78
C ILE A 3 3.82 22.61 11.08
N LYS A 4 4.62 21.95 11.93
CA LYS A 4 5.92 22.43 12.39
C LYS A 4 7.07 21.90 11.54
N ASP A 5 6.99 20.61 11.15
CA ASP A 5 8.00 19.96 10.33
C ASP A 5 7.42 18.85 9.49
N ILE A 6 8.04 18.59 8.33
CA ILE A 6 7.79 17.47 7.44
C ILE A 6 9.14 16.96 6.96
N HIS A 7 9.37 15.65 7.03
CA HIS A 7 10.59 15.03 6.54
C HIS A 7 10.28 13.73 5.82
N ALA A 8 10.77 13.58 4.60
CA ALA A 8 10.64 12.36 3.82
C ALA A 8 11.99 11.65 3.66
N ARG A 9 11.92 10.33 3.56
CA ARG A 9 13.06 9.46 3.25
C ARG A 9 12.64 8.30 2.35
N GLU A 10 13.59 7.73 1.65
CA GLU A 10 13.43 6.47 0.94
C GLU A 10 13.60 5.31 1.92
N ILE A 11 12.70 4.33 1.85
CA ILE A 11 12.77 3.06 2.57
C ILE A 11 12.54 1.92 1.59
N LEU A 12 12.71 0.67 2.03
CA LEU A 12 12.39 -0.51 1.22
C LEU A 12 11.07 -1.14 1.68
N ASP A 13 10.27 -1.57 0.72
CA ASP A 13 9.07 -2.37 0.96
C ASP A 13 9.42 -3.84 1.26
N SER A 14 8.41 -4.68 1.55
CA SER A 14 8.61 -6.11 1.85
C SER A 14 9.17 -6.94 0.68
N ARG A 15 9.17 -6.38 -0.54
CA ARG A 15 9.74 -6.99 -1.75
C ARG A 15 11.14 -6.45 -2.07
N GLY A 16 11.67 -5.53 -1.23
CA GLY A 16 12.96 -4.88 -1.46
C GLY A 16 12.91 -3.76 -2.50
N ASN A 17 11.73 -3.29 -2.91
CA ASN A 17 11.61 -2.13 -3.79
C ASN A 17 11.57 -0.83 -2.97
N PRO A 18 12.21 0.26 -3.46
CA PRO A 18 12.11 1.56 -2.82
C PRO A 18 10.68 2.08 -2.73
N THR A 19 10.37 2.69 -1.60
CA THR A 19 9.16 3.49 -1.39
C THR A 19 9.46 4.68 -0.50
N ILE A 20 8.50 5.59 -0.35
CA ILE A 20 8.66 6.80 0.45
C ILE A 20 8.03 6.63 1.83
N GLU A 21 8.69 7.16 2.84
CA GLU A 21 8.17 7.33 4.19
C GLU A 21 8.26 8.79 4.59
N VAL A 22 7.20 9.31 5.21
CA VAL A 22 7.08 10.72 5.61
C VAL A 22 6.77 10.83 7.08
N ASP A 23 7.58 11.62 7.80
CA ASP A 23 7.29 12.09 9.13
C ASP A 23 6.65 13.47 9.08
N MET A 24 5.64 13.70 9.91
CA MET A 24 5.08 15.03 10.15
C MET A 24 5.08 15.32 11.65
N THR A 25 5.44 16.55 12.01
CA THR A 25 5.41 17.05 13.40
C THR A 25 4.57 18.31 13.47
N LEU A 26 3.68 18.39 14.46
CA LEU A 26 2.84 19.56 14.74
C LEU A 26 3.49 20.46 15.82
N ASP A 27 3.00 21.69 15.91
CA ASP A 27 3.47 22.70 16.87
C ASP A 27 3.28 22.31 18.35
N ASN A 28 2.34 21.42 18.63
CA ASN A 28 2.11 20.83 19.95
C ASN A 28 3.05 19.65 20.29
N GLY A 29 4.01 19.31 19.42
CA GLY A 29 4.98 18.23 19.61
C GLY A 29 4.50 16.85 19.18
N ILE A 30 3.26 16.70 18.75
CA ILE A 30 2.76 15.42 18.22
C ILE A 30 3.42 15.13 16.87
N SER A 31 3.89 13.90 16.71
CA SER A 31 4.51 13.43 15.48
C SER A 31 3.92 12.09 15.03
N ALA A 32 3.86 11.90 13.72
CA ALA A 32 3.43 10.65 13.11
C ALA A 32 4.19 10.36 11.82
N THR A 33 4.32 9.07 11.52
CA THR A 33 5.01 8.55 10.35
C THR A 33 4.04 7.80 9.44
N ALA A 34 4.16 7.99 8.14
CA ALA A 34 3.43 7.28 7.13
C ALA A 34 4.35 6.74 6.04
N SER A 35 4.36 5.43 5.86
CA SER A 35 5.01 4.76 4.73
C SER A 35 3.97 4.53 3.63
N VAL A 36 4.33 4.78 2.39
CA VAL A 36 3.41 4.68 1.25
C VAL A 36 3.49 3.27 0.64
N PRO A 37 2.39 2.52 0.58
CA PRO A 37 2.40 1.23 -0.09
C PRO A 37 2.51 1.40 -1.60
N SER A 38 3.28 0.51 -2.25
CA SER A 38 3.40 0.44 -3.70
C SER A 38 2.64 -0.78 -4.23
N GLY A 39 1.83 -0.59 -5.27
CA GLY A 39 1.11 -1.67 -5.94
C GLY A 39 2.03 -2.56 -6.78
N ALA A 40 1.59 -3.79 -7.06
CA ALA A 40 2.27 -4.70 -7.98
C ALA A 40 1.89 -4.44 -9.45
N SER A 41 0.70 -3.89 -9.68
CA SER A 41 0.16 -3.53 -10.99
C SER A 41 -0.44 -2.14 -10.94
N THR A 42 -0.53 -1.47 -12.08
CA THR A 42 -1.13 -0.13 -12.21
C THR A 42 -2.19 -0.13 -13.30
N GLY A 43 -3.32 0.54 -13.01
CA GLY A 43 -4.35 0.82 -14.00
C GLY A 43 -4.04 2.09 -14.81
N SER A 44 -4.60 2.20 -16.01
CA SER A 44 -4.39 3.35 -16.90
C SER A 44 -4.95 4.67 -16.37
N ARG A 45 -5.82 4.63 -15.36
CA ARG A 45 -6.46 5.80 -14.73
C ARG A 45 -5.96 6.09 -13.33
N GLU A 46 -4.92 5.39 -12.87
CA GLU A 46 -4.32 5.63 -11.57
C GLU A 46 -3.44 6.87 -11.58
N ALA A 47 -3.32 7.49 -10.41
CA ALA A 47 -2.35 8.57 -10.21
C ALA A 47 -0.92 8.03 -10.30
N LEU A 48 0.00 8.85 -10.83
CA LEU A 48 1.36 8.44 -11.11
C LEU A 48 2.19 8.27 -9.82
N GLU A 49 2.68 7.08 -9.57
CA GLU A 49 3.77 6.87 -8.61
C GLU A 49 5.08 7.36 -9.24
N LEU A 50 5.68 8.39 -8.66
CA LEU A 50 6.91 8.99 -9.22
C LEU A 50 8.11 8.10 -8.91
N ARG A 51 8.80 7.65 -9.97
CA ARG A 51 10.02 6.84 -9.94
C ARG A 51 11.15 7.58 -10.63
N ASP A 52 12.39 7.40 -10.13
CA ASP A 52 13.58 8.13 -10.63
C ASP A 52 13.99 7.72 -12.05
N LYS A 53 13.66 6.48 -12.45
CA LYS A 53 14.00 5.89 -13.78
C LYS A 53 15.51 5.81 -14.06
N ASP A 54 16.37 5.91 -13.04
CA ASP A 54 17.80 5.67 -13.14
C ASP A 54 18.08 4.16 -13.16
N PRO A 55 18.50 3.56 -14.27
CA PRO A 55 18.74 2.12 -14.37
C PRO A 55 19.87 1.62 -13.47
N ASN A 56 20.76 2.50 -13.03
CA ASN A 56 21.88 2.15 -12.16
C ASN A 56 21.50 2.09 -10.69
N ARG A 57 20.25 2.48 -10.36
CA ARG A 57 19.77 2.50 -8.98
C ARG A 57 18.39 1.85 -8.90
N TYR A 58 18.33 0.70 -8.20
CA TYR A 58 17.10 -0.11 -8.04
C TYR A 58 16.38 -0.37 -9.38
N GLU A 59 17.13 -0.57 -10.46
CA GLU A 59 16.55 -0.83 -11.80
C GLU A 59 15.54 0.25 -12.25
N GLY A 60 15.78 1.49 -11.90
CA GLY A 60 14.90 2.61 -12.21
C GLY A 60 13.76 2.84 -11.22
N LYS A 61 13.65 2.00 -10.17
CA LYS A 61 12.54 2.06 -9.21
C LYS A 61 12.79 2.99 -8.00
N GLY A 62 13.93 3.72 -7.96
CA GLY A 62 14.22 4.70 -6.92
C GLY A 62 13.12 5.75 -6.76
N VAL A 63 13.02 6.40 -5.59
CA VAL A 63 12.01 7.41 -5.27
C VAL A 63 12.62 8.71 -4.71
N LEU A 64 13.90 8.96 -4.96
CA LEU A 64 14.56 10.16 -4.46
C LEU A 64 13.94 11.45 -4.99
N SER A 65 13.43 11.46 -6.23
CA SER A 65 12.70 12.60 -6.79
C SER A 65 11.42 12.90 -6.00
N ALA A 66 10.67 11.87 -5.57
CA ALA A 66 9.51 12.05 -4.73
C ALA A 66 9.88 12.52 -3.30
N VAL A 67 10.98 12.01 -2.74
CA VAL A 67 11.55 12.46 -1.46
C VAL A 67 11.94 13.94 -1.54
N ASP A 68 12.61 14.34 -2.62
CA ASP A 68 13.01 15.72 -2.86
C ASP A 68 11.80 16.65 -2.98
N ASN A 69 10.77 16.23 -3.71
CA ASN A 69 9.51 16.96 -3.82
C ASN A 69 8.85 17.21 -2.45
N VAL A 70 8.87 16.22 -1.54
CA VAL A 70 8.36 16.44 -0.18
C VAL A 70 9.24 17.42 0.58
N ASN A 71 10.56 17.21 0.60
CA ASN A 71 11.45 17.98 1.45
C ASN A 71 11.64 19.42 0.98
N ASN A 72 11.69 19.66 -0.35
CA ASN A 72 12.07 20.94 -0.93
C ASN A 72 10.92 21.70 -1.59
N ILE A 73 9.78 21.07 -1.86
CA ILE A 73 8.61 21.73 -2.46
C ILE A 73 7.42 21.72 -1.48
N ILE A 74 6.99 20.55 -1.02
CA ILE A 74 5.78 20.43 -0.19
C ILE A 74 6.01 20.98 1.22
N LYS A 75 7.12 20.59 1.87
CA LYS A 75 7.47 21.05 3.22
C LYS A 75 7.45 22.57 3.34
N PRO A 76 8.24 23.36 2.59
CA PRO A 76 8.23 24.82 2.75
C PRO A 76 6.86 25.44 2.46
N ALA A 77 6.06 24.82 1.59
CA ALA A 77 4.73 25.30 1.24
C ALA A 77 3.67 25.01 2.32
N LEU A 78 3.88 24.02 3.20
CA LEU A 78 2.95 23.61 4.27
C LEU A 78 3.39 24.08 5.65
N LEU A 79 4.64 24.43 5.89
CA LEU A 79 5.13 24.89 7.20
C LEU A 79 4.31 26.09 7.69
N GLY A 80 3.88 26.03 8.97
CA GLY A 80 3.07 27.06 9.61
C GLY A 80 1.58 27.08 9.22
N LYS A 81 1.17 26.26 8.25
CA LYS A 81 -0.26 26.12 7.92
C LYS A 81 -0.97 25.25 8.96
N LYS A 82 -2.29 25.46 9.07
CA LYS A 82 -3.16 24.65 9.94
C LYS A 82 -3.18 23.20 9.45
N ALA A 83 -2.95 22.27 10.35
CA ALA A 83 -3.17 20.84 10.10
C ALA A 83 -4.68 20.58 10.10
N ASP A 84 -5.22 20.44 8.91
CA ASP A 84 -6.62 20.09 8.61
C ASP A 84 -6.60 19.21 7.36
N GLN A 85 -7.18 18.00 7.45
CA GLN A 85 -6.99 16.99 6.41
C GLN A 85 -7.47 17.47 5.04
N LEU A 86 -8.68 17.98 4.96
CA LEU A 86 -9.26 18.40 3.69
C LEU A 86 -8.47 19.57 3.07
N SER A 87 -8.06 20.52 3.93
CA SER A 87 -7.27 21.69 3.48
C SER A 87 -5.89 21.27 2.99
N VAL A 88 -5.22 20.32 3.67
CA VAL A 88 -3.91 19.79 3.26
C VAL A 88 -4.04 19.02 1.93
N ASP A 89 -5.04 18.15 1.82
CA ASP A 89 -5.23 17.35 0.59
C ASP A 89 -5.53 18.23 -0.62
N ASN A 90 -6.45 19.19 -0.50
CA ASN A 90 -6.76 20.13 -1.57
C ASN A 90 -5.52 20.96 -1.96
N PHE A 91 -4.77 21.44 -0.96
CA PHE A 91 -3.56 22.21 -1.22
C PHE A 91 -2.49 21.39 -1.96
N LEU A 92 -2.31 20.10 -1.62
CA LEU A 92 -1.37 19.22 -2.31
C LEU A 92 -1.80 18.96 -3.77
N ILE A 93 -3.10 18.77 -4.01
CA ILE A 93 -3.66 18.61 -5.34
C ILE A 93 -3.44 19.86 -6.20
N GLU A 94 -3.70 21.03 -5.64
CA GLU A 94 -3.48 22.32 -6.31
C GLU A 94 -2.00 22.58 -6.58
N LEU A 95 -1.10 22.25 -5.66
CA LEU A 95 0.35 22.42 -5.78
C LEU A 95 0.92 21.52 -6.88
N ASP A 96 0.41 20.31 -7.03
CA ASP A 96 0.72 19.43 -8.15
C ASP A 96 0.18 19.99 -9.46
N GLY A 97 -1.10 20.33 -9.51
CA GLY A 97 -1.78 20.96 -10.64
C GLY A 97 -1.95 20.06 -11.87
N THR A 98 -1.61 18.76 -11.78
CA THR A 98 -1.80 17.78 -12.86
C THR A 98 -2.94 16.82 -12.53
N GLU A 99 -3.62 16.31 -13.56
CA GLU A 99 -4.74 15.39 -13.39
C GLU A 99 -4.32 14.11 -12.65
N ASN A 100 -3.16 13.55 -13.00
CA ASN A 100 -2.67 12.26 -12.50
C ASN A 100 -1.54 12.37 -11.46
N LYS A 101 -1.31 13.55 -10.84
CA LYS A 101 -0.28 13.80 -9.82
C LYS A 101 1.16 13.56 -10.34
N SER A 102 1.39 13.84 -11.63
CA SER A 102 2.68 13.53 -12.27
C SER A 102 3.81 14.51 -11.93
N LYS A 103 3.50 15.70 -11.40
CA LYS A 103 4.52 16.70 -11.06
C LYS A 103 5.20 16.40 -9.73
N LEU A 104 4.44 16.18 -8.67
CA LEU A 104 4.97 15.87 -7.34
C LEU A 104 5.11 14.37 -7.09
N GLY A 105 4.26 13.58 -7.72
CA GLY A 105 4.11 12.15 -7.49
C GLY A 105 3.01 11.82 -6.50
N ALA A 106 2.16 10.86 -6.87
CA ALA A 106 1.10 10.37 -5.98
C ALA A 106 1.64 9.82 -4.66
N ASN A 107 2.82 9.18 -4.68
CA ASN A 107 3.52 8.68 -3.52
C ASN A 107 3.97 9.82 -2.57
N ALA A 108 4.50 10.91 -3.08
CA ALA A 108 4.86 12.08 -2.28
C ALA A 108 3.62 12.72 -1.62
N ILE A 109 2.57 12.93 -2.40
CA ILE A 109 1.30 13.51 -1.93
C ILE A 109 0.66 12.63 -0.87
N LEU A 110 0.54 11.33 -1.13
CA LEU A 110 -0.09 10.37 -0.20
C LEU A 110 0.70 10.25 1.11
N GLY A 111 2.03 10.26 1.06
CA GLY A 111 2.87 10.21 2.26
C GLY A 111 2.59 11.38 3.20
N VAL A 112 2.51 12.60 2.69
CA VAL A 112 2.21 13.79 3.48
C VAL A 112 0.77 13.77 3.98
N SER A 113 -0.19 13.42 3.14
CA SER A 113 -1.62 13.31 3.50
C SER A 113 -1.84 12.32 4.64
N LEU A 114 -1.28 11.10 4.54
CA LEU A 114 -1.40 10.07 5.57
C LEU A 114 -0.68 10.45 6.88
N ALA A 115 0.48 11.10 6.81
CA ALA A 115 1.17 11.59 7.99
C ALA A 115 0.36 12.66 8.72
N CYS A 116 -0.28 13.57 7.97
CA CYS A 116 -1.21 14.56 8.52
C CYS A 116 -2.39 13.89 9.23
N LEU A 117 -3.06 12.94 8.57
CA LEU A 117 -4.19 12.22 9.12
C LEU A 117 -3.85 11.50 10.43
N LYS A 118 -2.69 10.83 10.47
CA LYS A 118 -2.19 10.16 11.68
C LYS A 118 -1.85 11.15 12.80
N CYS A 119 -1.27 12.31 12.49
CA CYS A 119 -1.05 13.38 13.46
C CYS A 119 -2.37 13.89 14.06
N LEU A 120 -3.36 14.11 13.22
CA LEU A 120 -4.69 14.56 13.65
C LEU A 120 -5.40 13.54 14.53
N ALA A 121 -5.36 12.25 14.19
CA ALA A 121 -5.89 11.18 15.02
C ALA A 121 -5.24 11.16 16.41
N LYS A 122 -3.90 11.15 16.47
CA LYS A 122 -3.13 11.23 17.73
C LYS A 122 -3.46 12.48 18.53
N SER A 123 -3.61 13.63 17.87
CA SER A 123 -3.94 14.91 18.54
C SER A 123 -5.33 14.90 19.18
N ASN A 124 -6.22 14.04 18.71
CA ASN A 124 -7.55 13.84 19.26
C ASN A 124 -7.62 12.64 20.22
N ASN A 125 -6.49 12.04 20.58
CA ASN A 125 -6.38 10.81 21.39
C ASN A 125 -7.29 9.69 20.86
N LYS A 126 -7.30 9.52 19.52
CA LYS A 126 -8.08 8.50 18.82
C LYS A 126 -7.16 7.60 18.03
N GLU A 127 -7.55 6.34 17.93
CA GLU A 127 -7.01 5.46 16.89
C GLU A 127 -7.42 5.96 15.50
N LEU A 128 -6.63 5.65 14.48
CA LEU A 128 -6.87 6.17 13.13
C LEU A 128 -8.26 5.81 12.60
N TYR A 129 -8.71 4.56 12.82
CA TYR A 129 -10.03 4.11 12.39
C TYR A 129 -11.18 4.84 13.12
N GLU A 130 -10.98 5.22 14.39
CA GLU A 130 -11.96 5.99 15.15
C GLU A 130 -12.02 7.46 14.71
N TYR A 131 -10.87 7.99 14.30
CA TYR A 131 -10.80 9.37 13.81
C TYR A 131 -11.49 9.52 12.45
N VAL A 132 -11.29 8.55 11.56
CA VAL A 132 -11.86 8.56 10.20
C VAL A 132 -13.35 8.22 10.21
N SER A 133 -13.81 7.38 11.13
CA SER A 133 -15.21 6.95 11.20
C SER A 133 -16.01 7.77 12.20
N ASN A 134 -17.11 8.37 11.74
CA ASN A 134 -18.09 9.05 12.60
C ASN A 134 -19.18 8.09 13.13
N LYS A 135 -19.06 6.79 12.88
CA LYS A 135 -20.03 5.74 13.25
C LYS A 135 -19.34 4.67 14.09
N SER A 136 -20.14 3.86 14.78
CA SER A 136 -19.60 2.66 15.41
C SER A 136 -18.94 1.78 14.36
N VAL A 137 -17.71 1.33 14.64
CA VAL A 137 -16.95 0.45 13.75
C VAL A 137 -17.07 -0.98 14.20
N SER A 138 -17.14 -1.89 13.25
CA SER A 138 -17.07 -3.33 13.49
C SER A 138 -15.91 -3.92 12.70
N MET A 139 -15.31 -4.96 13.24
CA MET A 139 -14.27 -5.70 12.53
C MET A 139 -14.86 -6.34 11.26
N PRO A 140 -14.33 -6.03 10.07
CA PRO A 140 -14.83 -6.62 8.83
C PRO A 140 -14.57 -8.13 8.77
N ILE A 141 -15.31 -8.82 7.90
CA ILE A 141 -14.95 -10.19 7.50
C ILE A 141 -13.77 -10.09 6.55
N PRO A 142 -12.61 -10.71 6.86
CA PRO A 142 -11.45 -10.62 6.00
C PRO A 142 -11.68 -11.37 4.68
N MET A 143 -11.33 -10.72 3.58
CA MET A 143 -11.15 -11.35 2.27
C MET A 143 -9.69 -11.78 2.16
N ILE A 144 -9.44 -13.07 2.02
CA ILE A 144 -8.09 -13.62 2.07
C ILE A 144 -7.79 -14.30 0.74
N ASN A 145 -6.79 -13.77 0.04
CA ASN A 145 -6.36 -14.33 -1.25
C ASN A 145 -5.62 -15.66 -1.02
N ILE A 146 -6.05 -16.71 -1.72
CA ILE A 146 -5.50 -18.06 -1.61
C ILE A 146 -4.92 -18.59 -2.91
N ILE A 147 -5.28 -18.03 -4.07
CA ILE A 147 -4.73 -18.36 -5.39
C ILE A 147 -4.57 -17.07 -6.18
N ASN A 148 -3.41 -16.88 -6.78
CA ASN A 148 -3.09 -15.78 -7.69
C ASN A 148 -2.92 -16.26 -9.11
N GLY A 149 -3.33 -15.42 -10.07
CA GLY A 149 -3.10 -15.62 -11.50
C GLY A 149 -2.99 -14.29 -12.24
N GLY A 150 -3.16 -14.26 -13.53
CA GLY A 150 -3.06 -13.06 -14.35
C GLY A 150 -1.75 -12.31 -14.13
N ALA A 151 -1.84 -11.00 -13.90
CA ALA A 151 -0.66 -10.15 -13.66
C ALA A 151 0.00 -10.36 -12.27
N HIS A 152 -0.65 -11.09 -11.36
CA HIS A 152 -0.18 -11.28 -9.97
C HIS A 152 0.65 -12.54 -9.77
N ALA A 153 0.72 -13.42 -10.77
CA ALA A 153 1.53 -14.65 -10.70
C ALA A 153 1.96 -15.08 -12.09
N VAL A 154 3.16 -15.70 -12.17
CA VAL A 154 3.67 -16.26 -13.41
C VAL A 154 3.14 -17.69 -13.52
N ASN A 155 1.89 -17.84 -13.95
CA ASN A 155 1.22 -19.11 -14.22
C ASN A 155 0.20 -18.94 -15.36
N ASN A 156 -0.51 -20.00 -15.73
CA ASN A 156 -1.49 -20.00 -16.81
C ASN A 156 -2.95 -19.77 -16.36
N ILE A 157 -3.14 -19.22 -15.16
CA ILE A 157 -4.47 -18.87 -14.64
C ILE A 157 -4.82 -17.46 -15.10
N ASP A 158 -5.90 -17.30 -15.87
CA ASP A 158 -6.36 -16.01 -16.37
C ASP A 158 -7.00 -15.13 -15.29
N ILE A 159 -7.59 -15.74 -14.26
CA ILE A 159 -8.23 -15.04 -13.15
C ILE A 159 -7.16 -14.56 -12.17
N GLN A 160 -7.16 -13.25 -11.88
CA GLN A 160 -6.12 -12.59 -11.11
C GLN A 160 -6.04 -13.07 -9.66
N GLU A 161 -7.18 -13.27 -9.00
CA GLU A 161 -7.25 -13.64 -7.58
C GLU A 161 -8.47 -14.51 -7.27
N PHE A 162 -8.29 -15.50 -6.40
CA PHE A 162 -9.37 -16.23 -5.74
C PHE A 162 -9.28 -16.00 -4.24
N MET A 163 -10.36 -15.48 -3.68
CA MET A 163 -10.41 -15.11 -2.27
C MET A 163 -11.42 -15.96 -1.51
N ILE A 164 -11.13 -16.20 -0.23
CA ILE A 164 -12.07 -16.80 0.72
C ILE A 164 -12.49 -15.77 1.76
N MET A 165 -13.71 -15.90 2.25
CA MET A 165 -14.27 -15.09 3.34
C MET A 165 -14.76 -16.04 4.46
N PRO A 166 -13.89 -16.45 5.40
CA PRO A 166 -14.28 -17.34 6.48
C PRO A 166 -15.28 -16.66 7.42
N VAL A 167 -16.50 -17.21 7.50
CA VAL A 167 -17.58 -16.69 8.36
C VAL A 167 -17.57 -17.41 9.69
N MET A 168 -16.79 -16.90 10.66
CA MET A 168 -16.64 -17.42 12.01
C MET A 168 -17.02 -16.36 13.05
N LYS A 169 -17.20 -16.77 14.33
CA LYS A 169 -17.63 -15.86 15.40
C LYS A 169 -16.65 -14.76 15.74
N SER A 170 -15.34 -15.01 15.65
CA SER A 170 -14.30 -14.05 15.97
C SER A 170 -13.30 -13.86 14.83
N ILE A 171 -12.62 -12.71 14.78
CA ILE A 171 -11.54 -12.46 13.81
C ILE A 171 -10.40 -13.47 13.96
N LYS A 172 -10.06 -13.85 15.21
CA LYS A 172 -9.04 -14.85 15.49
C LYS A 172 -9.36 -16.20 14.83
N GLU A 173 -10.62 -16.65 14.93
CA GLU A 173 -11.05 -17.90 14.29
C GLU A 173 -11.12 -17.78 12.77
N ARG A 174 -11.50 -16.62 12.23
CA ARG A 174 -11.48 -16.36 10.78
C ARG A 174 -10.07 -16.48 10.21
N VAL A 175 -9.09 -15.86 10.86
CA VAL A 175 -7.68 -15.91 10.44
C VAL A 175 -7.14 -17.34 10.58
N ARG A 176 -7.45 -18.05 11.68
CA ARG A 176 -7.05 -19.45 11.84
C ARG A 176 -7.62 -20.35 10.74
N ALA A 177 -8.92 -20.24 10.48
CA ALA A 177 -9.58 -21.03 9.42
C ALA A 177 -8.97 -20.75 8.05
N ALA A 178 -8.69 -19.48 7.73
CA ALA A 178 -8.05 -19.12 6.48
C ALA A 178 -6.64 -19.73 6.34
N SER A 179 -5.84 -19.70 7.40
CA SER A 179 -4.53 -20.36 7.42
C SER A 179 -4.63 -21.86 7.20
N GLU A 180 -5.56 -22.52 7.89
CA GLU A 180 -5.81 -23.96 7.74
C GLU A 180 -6.26 -24.31 6.31
N ILE A 181 -7.18 -23.52 5.73
CA ILE A 181 -7.64 -23.68 4.33
C ILE A 181 -6.49 -23.48 3.36
N PHE A 182 -5.68 -22.43 3.54
CA PHE A 182 -4.51 -22.16 2.69
C PHE A 182 -3.53 -23.33 2.68
N HIS A 183 -3.19 -23.86 3.86
CA HIS A 183 -2.27 -24.99 3.96
C HIS A 183 -2.87 -26.32 3.44
N ALA A 184 -4.16 -26.52 3.61
CA ALA A 184 -4.86 -27.70 3.04
C ALA A 184 -4.88 -27.61 1.50
N LEU A 185 -5.20 -26.45 0.95
CA LEU A 185 -5.16 -26.20 -0.49
C LEU A 185 -3.74 -26.41 -1.06
N LYS A 186 -2.72 -25.87 -0.41
CA LYS A 186 -1.32 -26.08 -0.80
C LYS A 186 -0.96 -27.56 -0.90
N LYS A 187 -1.35 -28.36 0.11
CA LYS A 187 -1.09 -29.81 0.10
C LYS A 187 -1.84 -30.49 -1.04
N LEU A 188 -3.10 -30.13 -1.29
CA LEU A 188 -3.90 -30.67 -2.38
C LEU A 188 -3.29 -30.35 -3.74
N LEU A 189 -2.90 -29.12 -3.99
CA LEU A 189 -2.27 -28.69 -5.23
C LEU A 189 -0.92 -29.39 -5.45
N SER A 190 -0.09 -29.50 -4.41
CA SER A 190 1.19 -30.21 -4.49
C SER A 190 0.99 -31.70 -4.84
N ALA A 191 -0.02 -32.36 -4.24
CA ALA A 191 -0.33 -33.75 -4.53
C ALA A 191 -0.80 -33.98 -5.98
N ASN A 192 -1.34 -32.95 -6.63
CA ASN A 192 -1.81 -32.98 -8.03
C ASN A 192 -0.81 -32.34 -9.03
N GLY A 193 0.44 -32.10 -8.63
CA GLY A 193 1.47 -31.53 -9.49
C GLY A 193 1.33 -30.02 -9.75
N CYS A 194 0.50 -29.31 -8.97
CA CYS A 194 0.21 -27.87 -9.10
C CYS A 194 0.77 -27.07 -7.91
N ALA A 195 1.91 -27.46 -7.36
CA ALA A 195 2.48 -26.87 -6.13
C ALA A 195 2.71 -25.34 -6.19
N GLU A 196 2.91 -24.81 -7.39
CA GLU A 196 3.33 -23.43 -7.64
C GLU A 196 2.17 -22.42 -7.53
N ILE A 197 0.94 -22.87 -7.68
CA ILE A 197 -0.26 -22.00 -7.65
C ILE A 197 -0.52 -21.46 -6.25
N ALA A 198 -0.19 -22.22 -5.20
CA ALA A 198 -0.45 -21.86 -3.80
C ALA A 198 0.67 -21.02 -3.14
N GLY A 199 1.79 -20.79 -3.81
CA GLY A 199 2.95 -20.08 -3.24
C GLY A 199 2.97 -18.57 -3.49
N ALA A 200 2.17 -18.08 -4.41
CA ALA A 200 2.27 -16.71 -4.93
C ALA A 200 1.75 -15.61 -3.99
N ALA A 201 1.19 -15.93 -2.82
CA ALA A 201 0.74 -14.93 -1.85
C ALA A 201 1.91 -14.20 -1.12
N HIS A 202 3.14 -14.66 -1.25
CA HIS A 202 4.33 -14.07 -0.61
C HIS A 202 5.53 -14.11 -1.57
N GLY A 203 5.55 -13.26 -2.60
CA GLY A 203 6.76 -12.76 -3.25
C GLY A 203 7.84 -13.76 -3.74
N ALA A 204 7.55 -15.04 -3.78
CA ALA A 204 8.49 -16.03 -4.33
C ALA A 204 8.10 -16.34 -5.77
N GLN A 205 8.95 -15.96 -6.70
CA GLN A 205 8.90 -16.46 -8.08
C GLN A 205 9.14 -17.98 -8.05
N ALA A 206 8.11 -18.75 -8.31
CA ALA A 206 8.24 -20.17 -8.59
C ALA A 206 8.19 -20.40 -10.10
N ASP A 207 9.04 -21.28 -10.57
CA ASP A 207 9.17 -21.69 -11.97
C ASP A 207 7.88 -22.37 -12.46
N THR A 208 7.33 -21.89 -13.57
CA THR A 208 5.93 -22.10 -13.97
C THR A 208 5.74 -23.20 -15.04
N SER A 209 6.72 -24.02 -15.25
CA SER A 209 6.72 -24.90 -16.44
C SER A 209 5.79 -26.11 -16.38
N ILE A 210 5.12 -26.44 -15.27
CA ILE A 210 4.40 -27.71 -15.17
C ILE A 210 3.11 -27.63 -14.32
N CYS A 211 2.00 -27.25 -14.92
CA CYS A 211 0.69 -27.78 -14.55
C CYS A 211 -0.03 -28.28 -15.80
N PRO A 212 0.06 -29.57 -16.16
CA PRO A 212 -0.38 -30.11 -17.45
C PRO A 212 -1.90 -30.24 -17.63
N THR A 213 -2.74 -29.99 -16.63
CA THR A 213 -4.12 -30.47 -16.65
C THR A 213 -5.19 -29.48 -16.17
N MET A 214 -5.05 -28.17 -16.41
CA MET A 214 -6.20 -27.28 -16.37
C MET A 214 -6.62 -26.87 -17.80
N THR A 215 -6.90 -27.84 -18.65
CA THR A 215 -7.74 -27.64 -19.84
C THR A 215 -9.21 -27.71 -19.42
N PRO A 216 -10.06 -26.73 -19.79
CA PRO A 216 -11.51 -26.87 -19.58
C PRO A 216 -12.02 -28.07 -20.38
N GLN A 217 -12.70 -28.98 -19.72
CA GLN A 217 -13.59 -29.93 -20.37
C GLN A 217 -14.90 -29.25 -20.70
#